data_19eb4b30a32373204bd3dffdac3bcd1b
#
_entry.id   19eb4b30a32373204bd3dffdac3bcd1b
#
_cell.length_a   1.000
_cell.length_b   1.000
_cell.length_c   1.000
_cell.angle_alpha   90.00
_cell.angle_beta   90.00
_cell.angle_gamma   90.00
#
_symmetry.space_group_name_H-M   'P 1'
#
loop_
_entity.id
_entity.type
_entity.pdbx_description
1 polymer ?
#
loop_
_entity_poly.entity_id
_entity_poly.type
_entity_poly.pdbx_seq_one_letter_code
_entity_poly.pdbx_strand_id
1 'polypeptide(L)'
;VSRARVALLVGLGAVLLLFAYPPFHVPILSFVVLAPAVLLLRELESRGDTRLAFKWGWWYGFVSQGVVLYWLVVALWHFTPLSGLGYLVTIVMMGVFTGGVFWLLTRLRMTAPMVPLWVTLPLVWTTLEWAVGHAGDVAFPWLGIGSSLTDAPVLVQWADLAGARGIGVWLMWCSVLLVEAAHSVRGHVRSAAWRGAAVIATVAASWAYGAHRMTTLRLRPAGVVGLVQPNIGFHEKWDPSEIQREVDLLMSLSRRVRAMS
;
A
#
# COMPACT_ATOMS: atom_id res chain seq x y z
N VAL A 1 11.46 -16.69 -18.30
CA VAL A 1 12.05 -15.62 -17.47
C VAL A 1 13.33 -16.15 -16.86
N SER A 2 14.46 -15.43 -16.99
CA SER A 2 15.69 -15.81 -16.30
C SER A 2 15.57 -15.52 -14.81
N ARG A 3 16.19 -16.36 -13.97
CA ARG A 3 16.18 -16.15 -12.51
C ARG A 3 16.76 -14.79 -12.12
N ALA A 4 17.80 -14.33 -12.84
CA ALA A 4 18.41 -13.02 -12.62
C ALA A 4 17.43 -11.87 -12.87
N ARG A 5 16.61 -11.95 -13.93
CA ARG A 5 15.59 -10.92 -14.23
C ARG A 5 14.47 -10.92 -13.20
N VAL A 6 14.03 -12.10 -12.75
CA VAL A 6 13.06 -12.17 -11.65
C VAL A 6 13.62 -11.52 -10.40
N ALA A 7 14.84 -11.88 -9.99
CA ALA A 7 15.48 -11.29 -8.82
C ALA A 7 15.62 -9.76 -8.93
N LEU A 8 15.96 -9.25 -10.11
CA LEU A 8 16.01 -7.81 -10.38
C LEU A 8 14.65 -7.14 -10.19
N LEU A 9 13.58 -7.71 -10.79
CA LEU A 9 12.24 -7.13 -10.68
C LEU A 9 11.68 -7.21 -9.25
N VAL A 10 11.95 -8.30 -8.53
CA VAL A 10 11.61 -8.44 -7.12
C VAL A 10 12.35 -7.42 -6.27
N GLY A 11 13.66 -7.27 -6.46
CA GLY A 11 14.46 -6.28 -5.74
C GLY A 11 14.03 -4.84 -6.04
N LEU A 12 13.75 -4.52 -7.32
CA LEU A 12 13.25 -3.21 -7.70
C LEU A 12 11.86 -2.93 -7.09
N GLY A 13 10.98 -3.93 -7.03
CA GLY A 13 9.68 -3.82 -6.37
C GLY A 13 9.82 -3.54 -4.87
N ALA A 14 10.76 -4.22 -4.20
CA ALA A 14 11.05 -3.99 -2.79
C ALA A 14 11.56 -2.55 -2.55
N VAL A 15 12.47 -2.07 -3.37
CA VAL A 15 13.02 -0.70 -3.28
C VAL A 15 11.93 0.34 -3.52
N LEU A 16 11.12 0.21 -4.57
CA LEU A 16 10.06 1.16 -4.86
C LEU A 16 9.02 1.21 -3.75
N LEU A 17 8.59 0.05 -3.22
CA LEU A 17 7.69 -0.02 -2.09
C LEU A 17 8.29 0.62 -0.85
N LEU A 18 9.52 0.30 -0.49
CA LEU A 18 10.19 0.88 0.67
C LEU A 18 10.22 2.41 0.62
N PHE A 19 10.54 2.98 -0.55
CA PHE A 19 10.60 4.44 -0.70
C PHE A 19 9.24 5.10 -0.86
N ALA A 20 8.19 4.38 -1.29
CA ALA A 20 6.83 4.90 -1.36
C ALA A 20 6.12 4.94 0.00
N TYR A 21 6.55 4.11 0.95
CA TYR A 21 5.98 4.03 2.31
C TYR A 21 6.87 4.70 3.36
N PRO A 22 6.36 4.90 4.62
CA PRO A 22 7.18 5.38 5.72
C PRO A 22 8.45 4.53 5.92
N PRO A 23 9.58 5.13 6.31
CA PRO A 23 9.75 6.53 6.72
C PRO A 23 10.10 7.48 5.56
N PHE A 24 10.23 6.99 4.33
CA PHE A 24 10.75 7.80 3.22
C PHE A 24 9.69 8.65 2.53
N HIS A 25 8.48 8.10 2.31
CA HIS A 25 7.33 8.81 1.74
C HIS A 25 7.66 9.65 0.48
N VAL A 26 8.10 9.01 -0.59
CA VAL A 26 8.35 9.66 -1.88
C VAL A 26 7.11 9.51 -2.78
N PRO A 27 6.17 10.49 -2.81
CA PRO A 27 4.83 10.30 -3.40
C PRO A 27 4.84 9.96 -4.89
N ILE A 28 5.82 10.47 -5.64
CA ILE A 28 5.91 10.19 -7.08
C ILE A 28 6.13 8.71 -7.37
N LEU A 29 6.76 7.97 -6.45
CA LEU A 29 7.01 6.54 -6.61
C LEU A 29 5.73 5.72 -6.49
N SER A 30 4.69 6.22 -5.81
CA SER A 30 3.40 5.55 -5.70
C SER A 30 2.75 5.28 -7.07
N PHE A 31 3.02 6.11 -8.07
CA PHE A 31 2.49 5.94 -9.42
C PHE A 31 3.16 4.81 -10.21
N VAL A 32 4.33 4.37 -9.81
CA VAL A 32 5.13 3.33 -10.47
C VAL A 32 5.47 2.15 -9.54
N VAL A 33 4.94 2.16 -8.33
CA VAL A 33 5.27 1.18 -7.28
C VAL A 33 5.02 -0.26 -7.71
N LEU A 34 4.01 -0.51 -8.54
CA LEU A 34 3.71 -1.82 -9.09
C LEU A 34 4.31 -2.08 -10.48
N ALA A 35 5.07 -1.14 -11.06
CA ALA A 35 5.67 -1.34 -12.37
C ALA A 35 6.51 -2.63 -12.47
N PRO A 36 7.37 -2.98 -11.49
CA PRO A 36 8.11 -4.24 -11.53
C PRO A 36 7.20 -5.48 -11.48
N ALA A 37 6.12 -5.43 -10.69
CA ALA A 37 5.11 -6.50 -10.63
C ALA A 37 4.41 -6.68 -11.98
N VAL A 38 4.00 -5.57 -12.62
CA VAL A 38 3.37 -5.57 -13.95
C VAL A 38 4.31 -6.15 -15.00
N LEU A 39 5.58 -5.76 -14.97
CA LEU A 39 6.60 -6.29 -15.89
C LEU A 39 6.79 -7.80 -15.71
N LEU A 40 6.90 -8.26 -14.46
CA LEU A 40 7.04 -9.68 -14.15
C LEU A 40 5.79 -10.46 -14.56
N LEU A 41 4.60 -9.95 -14.26
CA LEU A 41 3.34 -10.57 -14.63
C LEU A 41 3.21 -10.75 -16.13
N ARG A 42 3.51 -9.74 -16.96
CA ARG A 42 3.46 -9.83 -18.41
C ARG A 42 4.38 -10.94 -18.98
N GLU A 43 5.55 -11.10 -18.41
CA GLU A 43 6.46 -12.17 -18.80
C GLU A 43 5.94 -13.56 -18.41
N LEU A 44 5.18 -13.67 -17.32
CA LEU A 44 4.58 -14.92 -16.87
C LEU A 44 3.30 -15.25 -17.65
N GLU A 45 2.45 -14.25 -17.93
CA GLU A 45 1.25 -14.40 -18.75
C GLU A 45 1.55 -14.95 -20.14
N SER A 46 2.66 -14.54 -20.76
CA SER A 46 3.08 -15.03 -22.09
C SER A 46 3.35 -16.53 -22.12
N ARG A 47 3.58 -17.17 -20.95
CA ARG A 47 3.82 -18.62 -20.82
C ARG A 47 2.57 -19.43 -20.52
N GLY A 48 1.50 -18.79 -20.01
CA GLY A 48 0.25 -19.45 -19.60
C GLY A 48 0.42 -20.42 -18.43
N ASP A 49 1.52 -20.35 -17.68
CA ASP A 49 1.78 -21.22 -16.52
C ASP A 49 1.39 -20.55 -15.23
N THR A 50 0.19 -20.88 -14.74
CA THR A 50 -0.37 -20.32 -13.53
C THR A 50 0.37 -20.74 -12.25
N ARG A 51 1.02 -21.92 -12.24
CA ARG A 51 1.83 -22.37 -11.09
C ARG A 51 3.10 -21.56 -10.99
N LEU A 52 3.72 -21.29 -12.13
CA LEU A 52 4.92 -20.45 -12.20
C LEU A 52 4.57 -19.00 -11.82
N ALA A 53 3.41 -18.50 -12.25
CA ALA A 53 2.90 -17.18 -11.87
C ALA A 53 2.69 -17.07 -10.35
N PHE A 54 2.04 -18.04 -9.73
CA PHE A 54 1.90 -18.10 -8.27
C PHE A 54 3.27 -18.09 -7.58
N LYS A 55 4.19 -18.96 -8.00
CA LYS A 55 5.53 -19.07 -7.39
C LYS A 55 6.27 -17.73 -7.38
N TRP A 56 6.34 -17.06 -8.53
CA TRP A 56 7.09 -15.81 -8.63
C TRP A 56 6.34 -14.61 -8.04
N GLY A 57 5.01 -14.62 -8.11
CA GLY A 57 4.18 -13.67 -7.37
C GLY A 57 4.35 -13.81 -5.86
N TRP A 58 4.46 -15.05 -5.35
CA TRP A 58 4.74 -15.32 -3.95
C TRP A 58 6.09 -14.73 -3.53
N TRP A 59 7.16 -14.99 -4.29
CA TRP A 59 8.47 -14.41 -3.99
C TRP A 59 8.46 -12.89 -4.09
N TYR A 60 7.73 -12.34 -5.05
CA TYR A 60 7.57 -10.89 -5.18
C TYR A 60 6.93 -10.29 -3.92
N GLY A 61 5.81 -10.82 -3.47
CA GLY A 61 5.11 -10.34 -2.27
C GLY A 61 5.92 -10.55 -1.00
N PHE A 62 6.50 -11.75 -0.84
CA PHE A 62 7.32 -12.09 0.32
C PHE A 62 8.48 -11.12 0.52
N VAL A 63 9.23 -10.80 -0.53
CA VAL A 63 10.38 -9.90 -0.44
C VAL A 63 9.95 -8.45 -0.37
N SER A 64 9.09 -7.99 -1.29
CA SER A 64 8.78 -6.57 -1.41
C SER A 64 7.97 -6.05 -0.22
N GLN A 65 6.97 -6.80 0.23
CA GLN A 65 6.18 -6.43 1.41
C GLN A 65 6.93 -6.73 2.71
N GLY A 66 7.76 -7.78 2.73
CA GLY A 66 8.63 -8.08 3.87
C GLY A 66 9.56 -6.93 4.18
N VAL A 67 10.20 -6.34 3.19
CA VAL A 67 11.07 -5.18 3.38
C VAL A 67 10.31 -3.99 3.99
N VAL A 68 9.08 -3.73 3.58
CA VAL A 68 8.27 -2.63 4.15
C VAL A 68 7.79 -2.93 5.56
N LEU A 69 7.47 -4.20 5.85
CA LEU A 69 6.94 -4.62 7.16
C LEU A 69 8.01 -4.87 8.24
N TYR A 70 9.30 -4.59 7.96
CA TYR A 70 10.39 -4.82 8.92
C TYR A 70 10.13 -4.17 10.30
N TRP A 71 9.40 -3.05 10.30
CA TRP A 71 9.06 -2.32 11.52
C TRP A 71 8.26 -3.15 12.53
N LEU A 72 7.54 -4.19 12.08
CA LEU A 72 6.83 -5.11 12.99
C LEU A 72 7.80 -5.80 13.98
N VAL A 73 8.95 -6.25 13.47
CA VAL A 73 9.97 -6.83 14.34
C VAL A 73 10.53 -5.78 15.27
N VAL A 74 10.90 -4.61 14.73
CA VAL A 74 11.48 -3.52 15.53
C VAL A 74 10.54 -3.06 16.65
N ALA A 75 9.25 -2.91 16.34
CA ALA A 75 8.25 -2.44 17.29
C ALA A 75 7.91 -3.48 18.37
N LEU A 76 7.93 -4.76 18.03
CA LEU A 76 7.43 -5.82 18.92
C LEU A 76 8.55 -6.63 19.60
N TRP A 77 9.80 -6.47 19.17
CA TRP A 77 10.94 -7.26 19.68
C TRP A 77 11.11 -7.14 21.20
N HIS A 78 10.89 -5.94 21.73
CA HIS A 78 11.02 -5.68 23.18
C HIS A 78 9.95 -6.36 24.03
N PHE A 79 8.78 -6.70 23.43
CA PHE A 79 7.72 -7.42 24.14
C PHE A 79 7.95 -8.93 24.13
N THR A 80 8.37 -9.44 22.98
CA THR A 80 8.64 -10.86 22.82
C THR A 80 9.51 -11.13 21.59
N PRO A 81 10.57 -11.96 21.73
CA PRO A 81 11.31 -12.44 20.56
C PRO A 81 10.46 -13.24 19.57
N LEU A 82 9.28 -13.75 20.00
CA LEU A 82 8.31 -14.42 19.12
C LEU A 82 7.74 -13.47 18.05
N SER A 83 7.93 -12.16 18.19
CA SER A 83 7.58 -11.18 17.15
C SER A 83 8.27 -11.46 15.81
N GLY A 84 9.48 -12.03 15.83
CA GLY A 84 10.17 -12.49 14.62
C GLY A 84 9.41 -13.60 13.89
N LEU A 85 8.80 -14.52 14.63
CA LEU A 85 7.95 -15.55 14.06
C LEU A 85 6.65 -14.95 13.50
N GLY A 86 6.02 -14.03 14.24
CA GLY A 86 4.82 -13.32 13.79
C GLY A 86 5.09 -12.55 12.48
N TYR A 87 6.22 -11.85 12.40
CA TYR A 87 6.66 -11.20 11.17
C TYR A 87 6.84 -12.20 10.01
N LEU A 88 7.52 -13.32 10.26
CA LEU A 88 7.73 -14.36 9.23
C LEU A 88 6.39 -14.89 8.70
N VAL A 89 5.44 -15.20 9.58
CA VAL A 89 4.08 -15.64 9.19
C VAL A 89 3.40 -14.56 8.36
N THR A 90 3.48 -13.31 8.78
CA THR A 90 2.86 -12.18 8.05
C THR A 90 3.42 -12.05 6.64
N ILE A 91 4.75 -12.07 6.46
CA ILE A 91 5.33 -11.93 5.10
C ILE A 91 5.09 -13.16 4.22
N VAL A 92 4.97 -14.37 4.81
CA VAL A 92 4.52 -15.57 4.09
C VAL A 92 3.09 -15.39 3.59
N MET A 93 2.18 -14.88 4.43
CA MET A 93 0.80 -14.56 4.03
C MET A 93 0.74 -13.52 2.92
N MET A 94 1.56 -12.47 3.01
CA MET A 94 1.67 -11.46 1.94
C MET A 94 2.21 -12.05 0.63
N GLY A 95 3.10 -13.02 0.73
CA GLY A 95 3.52 -13.81 -0.42
C GLY A 95 2.36 -14.61 -1.03
N VAL A 96 1.55 -15.29 -0.21
CA VAL A 96 0.36 -16.04 -0.68
C VAL A 96 -0.64 -15.10 -1.34
N PHE A 97 -0.92 -13.94 -0.75
CA PHE A 97 -1.77 -12.93 -1.32
C PHE A 97 -1.29 -12.52 -2.73
N THR A 98 -0.02 -12.09 -2.85
CA THR A 98 0.52 -11.62 -4.14
C THR A 98 0.65 -12.78 -5.15
N GLY A 99 1.00 -13.98 -4.68
CA GLY A 99 0.98 -15.20 -5.50
C GLY A 99 -0.42 -15.49 -6.05
N GLY A 100 -1.45 -15.35 -5.22
CA GLY A 100 -2.86 -15.48 -5.61
C GLY A 100 -3.27 -14.45 -6.66
N VAL A 101 -2.85 -13.19 -6.51
CA VAL A 101 -3.06 -12.13 -7.53
C VAL A 101 -2.45 -12.56 -8.87
N PHE A 102 -1.18 -12.95 -8.88
CA PHE A 102 -0.48 -13.35 -10.12
C PHE A 102 -1.12 -14.59 -10.76
N TRP A 103 -1.47 -15.58 -9.94
CA TRP A 103 -2.16 -16.78 -10.40
C TRP A 103 -3.48 -16.44 -11.08
N LEU A 104 -4.31 -15.62 -10.42
CA LEU A 104 -5.64 -15.27 -10.91
C LEU A 104 -5.56 -14.40 -12.17
N LEU A 105 -4.67 -13.43 -12.21
CA LEU A 105 -4.48 -12.59 -13.39
C LEU A 105 -3.99 -13.40 -14.60
N THR A 106 -3.03 -14.32 -14.39
CA THR A 106 -2.60 -15.24 -15.47
C THR A 106 -3.75 -16.13 -15.93
N ARG A 107 -4.57 -16.63 -15.00
CA ARG A 107 -5.76 -17.43 -15.33
C ARG A 107 -6.78 -16.64 -16.12
N LEU A 108 -7.09 -15.41 -15.70
CA LEU A 108 -7.99 -14.51 -16.41
C LEU A 108 -7.47 -14.18 -17.81
N ARG A 109 -6.18 -13.97 -17.97
CA ARG A 109 -5.59 -13.72 -19.29
C ARG A 109 -5.79 -14.88 -20.25
N MET A 110 -5.78 -16.12 -19.75
CA MET A 110 -6.03 -17.33 -20.57
C MET A 110 -7.51 -17.50 -20.93
N THR A 111 -8.44 -17.10 -20.05
CA THR A 111 -9.88 -17.33 -20.23
C THR A 111 -10.61 -16.12 -20.79
N ALA A 112 -10.13 -14.91 -20.54
CA ALA A 112 -10.72 -13.65 -21.00
C ALA A 112 -9.64 -12.70 -21.57
N PRO A 113 -8.94 -13.09 -22.66
CA PRO A 113 -7.78 -12.34 -23.18
C PRO A 113 -8.12 -10.93 -23.67
N MET A 114 -9.41 -10.65 -23.92
CA MET A 114 -9.90 -9.34 -24.39
C MET A 114 -9.93 -8.30 -23.28
N VAL A 115 -9.95 -8.70 -21.99
CA VAL A 115 -10.00 -7.77 -20.88
C VAL A 115 -8.57 -7.26 -20.58
N PRO A 116 -8.34 -5.96 -20.69
CA PRO A 116 -6.97 -5.43 -20.54
C PRO A 116 -6.49 -5.45 -19.09
N LEU A 117 -5.18 -5.53 -18.91
CA LEU A 117 -4.54 -5.62 -17.58
C LEU A 117 -4.84 -4.40 -16.70
N TRP A 118 -4.99 -3.21 -17.28
CA TRP A 118 -5.35 -2.00 -16.52
C TRP A 118 -6.78 -2.04 -15.93
N VAL A 119 -7.61 -3.00 -16.33
CA VAL A 119 -8.89 -3.32 -15.68
C VAL A 119 -8.74 -4.46 -14.69
N THR A 120 -8.12 -5.57 -15.12
CA THR A 120 -8.09 -6.80 -14.32
C THR A 120 -7.20 -6.68 -13.10
N LEU A 121 -6.03 -6.04 -13.20
CA LEU A 121 -5.10 -5.93 -12.07
C LEU A 121 -5.69 -5.13 -10.90
N PRO A 122 -6.23 -3.89 -11.10
CA PRO A 122 -6.84 -3.16 -10.00
C PRO A 122 -8.01 -3.92 -9.34
N LEU A 123 -8.87 -4.55 -10.14
CA LEU A 123 -10.01 -5.29 -9.62
C LEU A 123 -9.58 -6.50 -8.79
N VAL A 124 -8.71 -7.34 -9.32
CA VAL A 124 -8.22 -8.54 -8.63
C VAL A 124 -7.47 -8.17 -7.36
N TRP A 125 -6.55 -7.22 -7.46
CA TRP A 125 -5.74 -6.79 -6.32
C TRP A 125 -6.63 -6.24 -5.20
N THR A 126 -7.50 -5.28 -5.52
CA THR A 126 -8.36 -4.62 -4.52
C THR A 126 -9.35 -5.60 -3.89
N THR A 127 -9.88 -6.55 -4.66
CA THR A 127 -10.80 -7.58 -4.13
C THR A 127 -10.07 -8.49 -3.13
N LEU A 128 -8.86 -8.96 -3.48
CA LEU A 128 -8.07 -9.81 -2.58
C LEU A 128 -7.53 -9.01 -1.38
N GLU A 129 -7.12 -7.75 -1.56
CA GLU A 129 -6.75 -6.86 -0.47
C GLU A 129 -7.92 -6.64 0.50
N TRP A 130 -9.13 -6.46 -0.03
CA TRP A 130 -10.34 -6.37 0.79
C TRP A 130 -10.57 -7.67 1.58
N ALA A 131 -10.47 -8.81 0.92
CA ALA A 131 -10.67 -10.12 1.56
C ALA A 131 -9.66 -10.36 2.69
N VAL A 132 -8.37 -10.07 2.47
CA VAL A 132 -7.33 -10.18 3.50
C VAL A 132 -7.59 -9.21 4.67
N GLY A 133 -8.05 -8.00 4.37
CA GLY A 133 -8.40 -7.01 5.40
C GLY A 133 -9.65 -7.35 6.23
N HIS A 134 -10.45 -8.37 5.80
CA HIS A 134 -11.68 -8.81 6.47
C HIS A 134 -11.65 -10.29 6.86
N ALA A 135 -10.47 -10.88 6.95
CA ALA A 135 -10.29 -12.31 7.23
C ALA A 135 -10.44 -12.68 8.73
N GLY A 136 -11.29 -11.99 9.48
CA GLY A 136 -11.50 -12.26 10.91
C GLY A 136 -10.23 -12.05 11.74
N ASP A 137 -9.89 -13.01 12.60
CA ASP A 137 -8.75 -12.91 13.52
C ASP A 137 -7.37 -12.86 12.82
N VAL A 138 -7.30 -13.26 11.56
CA VAL A 138 -6.08 -13.17 10.73
C VAL A 138 -6.10 -11.98 9.76
N ALA A 139 -7.04 -11.05 9.93
CA ALA A 139 -7.13 -9.86 9.09
C ALA A 139 -5.86 -9.00 9.19
N PHE A 140 -5.34 -8.60 8.04
CA PHE A 140 -4.17 -7.74 7.97
C PHE A 140 -4.41 -6.58 7.00
N PRO A 141 -5.08 -5.49 7.44
CA PRO A 141 -5.48 -4.36 6.59
C PRO A 141 -4.35 -3.33 6.37
N TRP A 142 -3.10 -3.77 6.42
CA TRP A 142 -1.93 -2.90 6.25
C TRP A 142 -1.41 -2.93 4.80
N LEU A 143 -0.62 -1.93 4.43
CA LEU A 143 0.00 -1.80 3.12
C LEU A 143 -0.98 -1.66 1.93
N GLY A 144 -2.20 -1.15 2.16
CA GLY A 144 -3.05 -0.74 1.05
C GLY A 144 -2.31 0.25 0.14
N ILE A 145 -2.29 -0.01 -1.18
CA ILE A 145 -1.52 0.80 -2.14
C ILE A 145 -1.87 2.30 -2.05
N GLY A 146 -3.12 2.63 -1.75
CA GLY A 146 -3.56 4.02 -1.57
C GLY A 146 -2.86 4.77 -0.44
N SER A 147 -2.41 4.06 0.61
CA SER A 147 -1.72 4.70 1.73
C SER A 147 -0.28 5.12 1.42
N SER A 148 0.30 4.66 0.31
CA SER A 148 1.61 5.16 -0.14
C SER A 148 1.60 6.63 -0.58
N LEU A 149 0.41 7.22 -0.82
CA LEU A 149 0.26 8.60 -1.29
C LEU A 149 -0.19 9.58 -0.19
N THR A 150 -0.20 9.18 1.08
CA THR A 150 -0.73 10.01 2.19
C THR A 150 0.03 11.31 2.41
N ASP A 151 1.32 11.37 2.07
CA ASP A 151 2.12 12.59 2.17
C ASP A 151 1.89 13.62 1.04
N ALA A 152 0.99 13.30 0.12
CA ALA A 152 0.49 14.24 -0.89
C ALA A 152 -1.01 14.53 -0.68
N PRO A 153 -1.40 15.24 0.41
CA PRO A 153 -2.79 15.40 0.81
C PRO A 153 -3.67 16.00 -0.30
N VAL A 154 -3.13 16.86 -1.15
CA VAL A 154 -3.85 17.43 -2.28
C VAL A 154 -4.28 16.38 -3.31
N LEU A 155 -3.53 15.27 -3.45
CA LEU A 155 -3.84 14.22 -4.41
C LEU A 155 -4.81 13.17 -3.88
N VAL A 156 -5.06 13.12 -2.57
CA VAL A 156 -5.91 12.09 -1.94
C VAL A 156 -7.25 12.61 -1.45
N GLN A 157 -7.58 13.90 -1.69
CA GLN A 157 -8.84 14.49 -1.21
C GLN A 157 -10.09 13.79 -1.75
N TRP A 158 -10.06 13.26 -2.97
CA TRP A 158 -11.18 12.53 -3.55
C TRP A 158 -11.41 11.13 -2.93
N ALA A 159 -10.63 10.77 -1.93
CA ALA A 159 -10.93 9.62 -1.07
C ALA A 159 -12.28 9.79 -0.33
N ASP A 160 -12.81 11.00 -0.21
CA ASP A 160 -14.18 11.25 0.28
C ASP A 160 -15.27 10.68 -0.65
N LEU A 161 -14.95 10.45 -1.93
CA LEU A 161 -15.85 9.86 -2.93
C LEU A 161 -15.65 8.35 -3.08
N ALA A 162 -14.41 7.87 -3.11
CA ALA A 162 -14.08 6.49 -3.47
C ALA A 162 -13.34 5.72 -2.37
N GLY A 163 -13.07 6.34 -1.24
CA GLY A 163 -12.31 5.75 -0.14
C GLY A 163 -10.83 5.56 -0.46
N ALA A 164 -10.07 5.11 0.53
CA ALA A 164 -8.64 4.83 0.37
C ALA A 164 -8.36 3.75 -0.69
N ARG A 165 -9.28 2.78 -0.85
CA ARG A 165 -9.17 1.76 -1.90
C ARG A 165 -9.31 2.32 -3.31
N GLY A 166 -10.15 3.35 -3.50
CA GLY A 166 -10.24 4.07 -4.78
C GLY A 166 -8.90 4.70 -5.17
N ILE A 167 -8.20 5.32 -4.21
CA ILE A 167 -6.84 5.82 -4.45
C ILE A 167 -5.91 4.68 -4.87
N GLY A 168 -5.97 3.52 -4.20
CA GLY A 168 -5.19 2.34 -4.57
C GLY A 168 -5.48 1.85 -6.00
N VAL A 169 -6.74 1.74 -6.37
CA VAL A 169 -7.18 1.39 -7.75
C VAL A 169 -6.57 2.35 -8.76
N TRP A 170 -6.63 3.64 -8.51
CA TRP A 170 -6.05 4.66 -9.40
C TRP A 170 -4.53 4.53 -9.55
N LEU A 171 -3.80 4.33 -8.46
CA LEU A 171 -2.34 4.15 -8.52
C LEU A 171 -1.95 2.87 -9.27
N MET A 172 -2.68 1.78 -9.07
CA MET A 172 -2.49 0.54 -9.83
C MET A 172 -2.76 0.75 -11.32
N TRP A 173 -3.84 1.45 -11.65
CA TRP A 173 -4.19 1.83 -13.01
C TRP A 173 -3.08 2.68 -13.66
N CYS A 174 -2.57 3.70 -12.97
CA CYS A 174 -1.44 4.50 -13.42
C CYS A 174 -0.18 3.65 -13.67
N SER A 175 0.16 2.77 -12.72
CA SER A 175 1.33 1.87 -12.87
C SER A 175 1.24 1.00 -14.11
N VAL A 176 0.07 0.41 -14.39
CA VAL A 176 -0.13 -0.42 -15.60
C VAL A 176 -0.01 0.44 -16.85
N LEU A 177 -0.70 1.59 -16.92
CA LEU A 177 -0.67 2.45 -18.10
C LEU A 177 0.72 2.99 -18.41
N LEU A 178 1.50 3.34 -17.38
CA LEU A 178 2.88 3.80 -17.56
C LEU A 178 3.78 2.69 -18.12
N VAL A 179 3.66 1.46 -17.61
CA VAL A 179 4.39 0.30 -18.15
C VAL A 179 3.96 0.03 -19.59
N GLU A 180 2.67 0.04 -19.90
CA GLU A 180 2.18 -0.18 -21.26
C GLU A 180 2.57 0.95 -22.21
N ALA A 181 2.58 2.20 -21.75
CA ALA A 181 3.09 3.33 -22.52
C ALA A 181 4.57 3.14 -22.89
N ALA A 182 5.41 2.81 -21.90
CA ALA A 182 6.83 2.57 -22.11
C ALA A 182 7.10 1.45 -23.13
N HIS A 183 6.30 0.37 -23.10
CA HIS A 183 6.40 -0.71 -24.09
C HIS A 183 5.97 -0.29 -25.50
N SER A 184 4.99 0.61 -25.59
CA SER A 184 4.41 1.02 -26.87
C SER A 184 5.21 2.11 -27.59
N VAL A 185 6.14 2.79 -26.92
CA VAL A 185 6.90 3.93 -27.49
C VAL A 185 7.59 3.60 -28.81
N ARG A 186 8.19 2.40 -28.91
CA ARG A 186 8.98 2.01 -30.10
C ARG A 186 8.19 1.59 -31.32
N GLY A 187 6.91 1.24 -31.18
CA GLY A 187 6.10 0.72 -32.28
C GLY A 187 4.75 1.40 -32.47
N HIS A 188 4.19 1.98 -31.41
CA HIS A 188 2.83 2.52 -31.40
C HIS A 188 2.79 3.83 -30.61
N VAL A 189 3.46 4.88 -31.09
CA VAL A 189 3.62 6.18 -30.41
C VAL A 189 2.28 6.79 -29.98
N ARG A 190 1.23 6.71 -30.83
CA ARG A 190 -0.12 7.19 -30.46
C ARG A 190 -0.68 6.45 -29.24
N SER A 191 -0.42 5.15 -29.17
CA SER A 191 -0.85 4.31 -28.04
C SER A 191 -0.09 4.64 -26.76
N ALA A 192 1.19 4.94 -26.83
CA ALA A 192 1.98 5.42 -25.72
C ALA A 192 1.51 6.82 -25.24
N ALA A 193 1.29 7.72 -26.21
CA ALA A 193 0.90 9.09 -25.93
C ALA A 193 -0.45 9.20 -25.20
N TRP A 194 -1.50 8.46 -25.67
CA TRP A 194 -2.79 8.55 -24.99
C TRP A 194 -2.74 7.97 -23.57
N ARG A 195 -1.95 6.90 -23.32
CA ARG A 195 -1.78 6.33 -21.97
C ARG A 195 -1.07 7.30 -21.04
N GLY A 196 0.01 7.90 -21.50
CA GLY A 196 0.70 8.94 -20.73
C GLY A 196 -0.20 10.13 -20.46
N ALA A 197 -0.93 10.61 -21.48
CA ALA A 197 -1.87 11.71 -21.34
C ALA A 197 -3.00 11.39 -20.35
N ALA A 198 -3.53 10.15 -20.35
CA ALA A 198 -4.55 9.73 -19.40
C ALA A 198 -4.03 9.76 -17.96
N VAL A 199 -2.81 9.30 -17.70
CA VAL A 199 -2.20 9.40 -16.36
C VAL A 199 -2.03 10.86 -15.95
N ILE A 200 -1.46 11.69 -16.81
CA ILE A 200 -1.27 13.14 -16.53
C ILE A 200 -2.63 13.81 -16.28
N ALA A 201 -3.64 13.53 -17.08
CA ALA A 201 -4.96 14.11 -16.95
C ALA A 201 -5.63 13.73 -15.61
N THR A 202 -5.53 12.48 -15.18
CA THR A 202 -6.10 12.06 -13.90
C THR A 202 -5.34 12.61 -12.71
N VAL A 203 -4.01 12.75 -12.80
CA VAL A 203 -3.20 13.42 -11.76
C VAL A 203 -3.57 14.89 -11.66
N ALA A 204 -3.71 15.58 -12.79
CA ALA A 204 -4.12 16.98 -12.83
C ALA A 204 -5.53 17.18 -12.28
N ALA A 205 -6.47 16.30 -12.64
CA ALA A 205 -7.84 16.30 -12.12
C ALA A 205 -7.89 16.07 -10.61
N SER A 206 -7.13 15.08 -10.12
CA SER A 206 -6.99 14.79 -8.68
C SER A 206 -6.43 16.00 -7.94
N TRP A 207 -5.37 16.61 -8.48
CA TRP A 207 -4.77 17.81 -7.90
C TRP A 207 -5.74 18.99 -7.89
N ALA A 208 -6.44 19.26 -9.01
CA ALA A 208 -7.40 20.35 -9.10
C ALA A 208 -8.58 20.18 -8.13
N TYR A 209 -9.12 18.95 -8.05
CA TYR A 209 -10.15 18.61 -7.07
C TYR A 209 -9.67 18.83 -5.64
N GLY A 210 -8.49 18.31 -5.30
CA GLY A 210 -7.93 18.43 -3.96
C GLY A 210 -7.60 19.86 -3.58
N ALA A 211 -7.02 20.65 -4.47
CA ALA A 211 -6.74 22.08 -4.25
C ALA A 211 -8.06 22.85 -3.98
N HIS A 212 -9.08 22.62 -4.81
CA HIS A 212 -10.42 23.18 -4.59
C HIS A 212 -11.01 22.74 -3.24
N ARG A 213 -10.97 21.44 -2.95
CA ARG A 213 -11.54 20.88 -1.72
C ARG A 213 -10.89 21.45 -0.47
N MET A 214 -9.56 21.53 -0.45
CA MET A 214 -8.80 22.06 0.69
C MET A 214 -9.07 23.55 0.96
N THR A 215 -9.39 24.32 -0.07
CA THR A 215 -9.70 25.75 0.07
C THR A 215 -11.17 26.03 0.39
N THR A 216 -12.09 25.16 -0.05
CA THR A 216 -13.54 25.38 0.11
C THR A 216 -14.15 24.65 1.30
N LEU A 217 -13.45 23.66 1.88
CA LEU A 217 -13.94 22.89 3.01
C LEU A 217 -14.10 23.82 4.23
N ARG A 218 -15.36 24.05 4.62
CA ARG A 218 -15.70 24.80 5.83
C ARG A 218 -15.81 23.86 7.01
N LEU A 219 -14.81 23.89 7.88
CA LEU A 219 -14.87 23.19 9.16
C LEU A 219 -15.79 23.96 10.11
N ARG A 220 -16.73 23.27 10.72
CA ARG A 220 -17.56 23.82 11.80
C ARG A 220 -16.98 23.35 13.12
N PRO A 221 -16.81 24.24 14.11
CA PRO A 221 -16.44 23.84 15.46
C PRO A 221 -17.46 22.83 15.99
N ALA A 222 -17.03 21.65 16.35
CA ALA A 222 -17.89 20.61 16.91
C ALA A 222 -17.85 20.59 18.45
N GLY A 223 -16.80 21.16 19.03
CA GLY A 223 -16.57 21.21 20.46
C GLY A 223 -15.10 21.42 20.80
N VAL A 224 -14.83 21.54 22.09
CA VAL A 224 -13.46 21.59 22.62
C VAL A 224 -13.09 20.19 23.07
N VAL A 225 -11.95 19.67 22.61
CA VAL A 225 -11.41 18.36 22.98
C VAL A 225 -10.08 18.59 23.71
N GLY A 226 -10.01 18.09 24.93
CA GLY A 226 -8.76 18.07 25.70
C GLY A 226 -7.93 16.85 25.35
N LEU A 227 -6.68 17.04 24.95
CA LEU A 227 -5.72 15.97 24.68
C LEU A 227 -4.75 15.86 25.84
N VAL A 228 -4.61 14.66 26.39
CA VAL A 228 -3.65 14.32 27.44
C VAL A 228 -2.59 13.40 26.88
N GLN A 229 -1.35 13.87 26.86
CA GLN A 229 -0.20 13.07 26.46
C GLN A 229 0.76 12.93 27.64
N PRO A 230 0.82 11.75 28.28
CA PRO A 230 1.64 11.56 29.48
C PRO A 230 3.14 11.44 29.20
N ASN A 231 3.52 11.20 27.95
CA ASN A 231 4.91 11.00 27.51
C ASN A 231 5.65 9.90 28.31
N ILE A 232 4.95 8.81 28.61
CA ILE A 232 5.47 7.64 29.31
C ILE A 232 6.41 6.89 28.36
N GLY A 233 7.60 6.56 28.83
CA GLY A 233 8.59 5.80 28.08
C GLY A 233 8.13 4.37 27.80
N PHE A 234 8.63 3.79 26.71
CA PHE A 234 8.23 2.44 26.29
C PHE A 234 8.46 1.37 27.38
N HIS A 235 9.60 1.43 28.09
CA HIS A 235 9.92 0.48 29.14
C HIS A 235 9.08 0.67 30.40
N GLU A 236 8.74 1.93 30.72
CA GLU A 236 7.90 2.26 31.86
C GLU A 236 6.46 1.79 31.68
N LYS A 237 5.90 2.04 30.47
CA LYS A 237 4.48 1.76 30.14
C LYS A 237 4.02 0.32 30.42
N TRP A 238 4.93 -0.62 30.40
CA TRP A 238 4.62 -2.05 30.55
C TRP A 238 5.22 -2.65 31.83
N ASP A 239 5.80 -1.81 32.72
CA ASP A 239 6.30 -2.23 34.01
C ASP A 239 5.17 -2.24 35.05
N PRO A 240 4.80 -3.40 35.61
CA PRO A 240 3.74 -3.49 36.60
C PRO A 240 3.97 -2.60 37.84
N SER A 241 5.22 -2.30 38.19
CA SER A 241 5.58 -1.45 39.33
C SER A 241 5.26 0.04 39.08
N GLU A 242 5.16 0.46 37.82
CA GLU A 242 4.92 1.85 37.42
C GLU A 242 3.44 2.17 37.17
N ILE A 243 2.56 1.17 37.15
CA ILE A 243 1.13 1.33 36.80
C ILE A 243 0.46 2.42 37.66
N GLN A 244 0.68 2.43 38.99
CA GLN A 244 0.06 3.40 39.86
C GLN A 244 0.53 4.83 39.56
N ARG A 245 1.84 5.01 39.33
CA ARG A 245 2.42 6.31 38.94
C ARG A 245 1.86 6.80 37.61
N GLU A 246 1.68 5.93 36.65
CA GLU A 246 1.10 6.26 35.35
C GLU A 246 -0.35 6.70 35.44
N VAL A 247 -1.17 5.99 36.23
CA VAL A 247 -2.56 6.35 36.51
C VAL A 247 -2.63 7.71 37.19
N ASP A 248 -1.81 7.95 38.21
CA ASP A 248 -1.78 9.23 38.91
C ASP A 248 -1.38 10.40 38.01
N LEU A 249 -0.38 10.16 37.11
CA LEU A 249 0.05 11.12 36.10
C LEU A 249 -1.11 11.44 35.13
N LEU A 250 -1.75 10.42 34.55
CA LEU A 250 -2.88 10.59 33.65
C LEU A 250 -4.04 11.33 34.30
N MET A 251 -4.38 11.00 35.57
CA MET A 251 -5.42 11.66 36.33
C MET A 251 -5.09 13.14 36.61
N SER A 252 -3.83 13.42 36.97
CA SER A 252 -3.36 14.79 37.20
C SER A 252 -3.47 15.67 35.97
N LEU A 253 -2.98 15.14 34.80
CA LEU A 253 -3.04 15.82 33.53
C LEU A 253 -4.48 16.03 33.06
N SER A 254 -5.34 15.02 33.22
CA SER A 254 -6.77 15.13 32.90
C SER A 254 -7.48 16.19 33.68
N ARG A 255 -7.20 16.30 35.01
CA ARG A 255 -7.73 17.37 35.84
C ARG A 255 -7.27 18.76 35.40
N ARG A 256 -5.98 18.88 35.00
CA ARG A 256 -5.44 20.15 34.47
C ARG A 256 -6.14 20.56 33.17
N VAL A 257 -6.31 19.64 32.23
CA VAL A 257 -7.01 19.91 30.96
C VAL A 257 -8.47 20.33 31.23
N ARG A 258 -9.17 19.62 32.15
CA ARG A 258 -10.54 19.99 32.55
C ARG A 258 -10.64 21.41 33.17
N ALA A 259 -9.62 21.84 33.88
CA ALA A 259 -9.59 23.19 34.46
C ALA A 259 -9.31 24.30 33.42
N MET A 260 -8.85 23.93 32.20
CA MET A 260 -8.59 24.86 31.12
C MET A 260 -9.76 24.98 30.12
N SER A 261 -10.72 24.09 30.18
CA SER A 261 -11.93 24.06 29.36
C SER A 261 -13.12 24.71 30.11
#